data_4afcaa7e2e7a9b49384422cba8f11bf7
#
_entry.id   4afcaa7e2e7a9b49384422cba8f11bf7
#
_cell.length_a   1.000
_cell.length_b   1.000
_cell.length_c   1.000
_cell.angle_alpha   90.00
_cell.angle_beta   90.00
_cell.angle_gamma   90.00
#
_symmetry.space_group_name_H-M   'P 1'
#
loop_
_entity.id
_entity.type
_entity.pdbx_description
1 polymer ?
#
loop_
_entity_poly.entity_id
_entity_poly.type
_entity_poly.pdbx_seq_one_letter_code
_entity_poly.pdbx_strand_id
1 'polypeptide(L)'
;MGIEVSHLSPLLQVFDMPVSLKFYCDALGFQIETTDGKPAPHCDWVLLTLNGLQLMLNTAYEAEHRPAAPDPKRIAAHEDACIYFACPDVDAAYRHLCAKGVSARPPRVAPYGMKQLYLKDPDGYELCFQWKASEEERKESKKEP
;
A
#
# COMPACT_ATOMS: atom_id res chain seq x y z
N MET A 1 30.96 5.45 -5.31
CA MET A 1 30.66 3.99 -5.28
C MET A 1 29.85 3.67 -4.04
N GLY A 2 28.95 2.72 -4.16
CA GLY A 2 28.10 2.32 -3.06
C GLY A 2 28.08 0.81 -2.86
N ILE A 3 27.17 0.37 -1.98
CA ILE A 3 26.95 -1.05 -1.74
C ILE A 3 26.22 -1.64 -2.96
N GLU A 4 26.65 -2.80 -3.41
CA GLU A 4 25.97 -3.51 -4.50
C GLU A 4 24.70 -4.19 -3.94
N VAL A 5 23.54 -3.82 -4.46
CA VAL A 5 22.24 -4.40 -4.09
C VAL A 5 21.47 -4.79 -5.35
N SER A 6 20.71 -5.87 -5.28
CA SER A 6 19.94 -6.35 -6.43
C SER A 6 18.48 -5.88 -6.43
N HIS A 7 17.89 -5.68 -5.28
CA HIS A 7 16.50 -5.22 -5.14
C HIS A 7 16.25 -4.70 -3.73
N LEU A 8 15.08 -4.11 -3.54
CA LEU A 8 14.60 -3.61 -2.26
C LEU A 8 13.23 -4.22 -1.97
N SER A 9 13.01 -4.62 -0.71
CA SER A 9 11.72 -5.14 -0.27
C SER A 9 11.36 -4.52 1.08
N PRO A 10 10.35 -3.62 1.13
CA PRO A 10 9.86 -3.09 2.40
C PRO A 10 9.23 -4.19 3.24
N LEU A 11 9.34 -4.08 4.57
CA LEU A 11 8.61 -4.91 5.52
C LEU A 11 7.66 -4.03 6.30
N LEU A 12 6.38 -4.40 6.33
CA LEU A 12 5.35 -3.74 7.13
C LEU A 12 4.92 -4.68 8.25
N GLN A 13 4.87 -4.16 9.48
CA GLN A 13 4.29 -4.88 10.61
C GLN A 13 2.78 -4.74 10.56
N VAL A 14 2.05 -5.86 10.60
CA VAL A 14 0.60 -5.87 10.51
C VAL A 14 -0.02 -6.39 11.80
N PHE A 15 -1.19 -5.87 12.14
CA PHE A 15 -1.93 -6.29 13.33
C PHE A 15 -2.63 -7.63 13.09
N ASP A 16 -3.23 -7.80 11.91
CA ASP A 16 -4.05 -8.96 11.57
C ASP A 16 -3.72 -9.42 10.15
N MET A 17 -2.96 -10.52 10.03
CA MET A 17 -2.50 -11.01 8.73
C MET A 17 -3.66 -11.31 7.76
N PRO A 18 -4.76 -12.01 8.15
CA PRO A 18 -5.88 -12.23 7.23
C PRO A 18 -6.47 -10.95 6.67
N VAL A 19 -6.64 -9.90 7.50
CA VAL A 19 -7.17 -8.60 7.07
C VAL A 19 -6.20 -7.92 6.10
N SER A 20 -4.91 -7.95 6.40
CA SER A 20 -3.89 -7.34 5.54
C SER A 20 -3.74 -8.07 4.21
N LEU A 21 -3.81 -9.41 4.20
CA LEU A 21 -3.76 -10.18 2.96
C LEU A 21 -4.99 -9.92 2.08
N LYS A 22 -6.15 -9.76 2.69
CA LYS A 22 -7.36 -9.39 1.94
C LYS A 22 -7.17 -8.04 1.25
N PHE A 23 -6.58 -7.07 1.95
CA PHE A 23 -6.30 -5.75 1.36
C PHE A 23 -5.26 -5.85 0.24
N TYR A 24 -4.09 -6.40 0.52
CA TYR A 24 -3.00 -6.42 -0.47
C TYR A 24 -3.23 -7.38 -1.62
N CYS A 25 -3.80 -8.56 -1.36
CA CYS A 25 -4.02 -9.55 -2.41
C CYS A 25 -5.35 -9.36 -3.14
N ASP A 26 -6.47 -9.28 -2.42
CA ASP A 26 -7.78 -9.22 -3.05
C ASP A 26 -8.07 -7.84 -3.63
N ALA A 27 -7.71 -6.77 -2.93
CA ALA A 27 -7.97 -5.41 -3.39
C ALA A 27 -6.87 -4.85 -4.29
N LEU A 28 -5.59 -4.95 -3.91
CA LEU A 28 -4.50 -4.38 -4.69
C LEU A 28 -3.96 -5.32 -5.78
N GLY A 29 -4.15 -6.62 -5.64
CA GLY A 29 -3.71 -7.58 -6.65
C GLY A 29 -2.34 -8.21 -6.42
N PHE A 30 -1.75 -8.05 -5.25
CA PHE A 30 -0.51 -8.75 -4.91
C PHE A 30 -0.73 -10.26 -4.86
N GLN A 31 0.30 -11.01 -5.21
CA GLN A 31 0.31 -12.46 -5.12
C GLN A 31 1.26 -12.91 -4.02
N ILE A 32 0.91 -13.99 -3.33
CA ILE A 32 1.77 -14.59 -2.32
C ILE A 32 2.86 -15.39 -3.03
N GLU A 33 4.13 -15.00 -2.82
CA GLU A 33 5.27 -15.72 -3.35
C GLU A 33 5.74 -16.81 -2.38
N THR A 34 5.90 -16.45 -1.11
CA THR A 34 6.29 -17.41 -0.07
C THR A 34 5.84 -16.97 1.30
N THR A 35 5.78 -17.91 2.24
CA THR A 35 5.42 -17.65 3.64
C THR A 35 6.49 -18.23 4.57
N ASP A 36 6.30 -18.07 5.86
CA ASP A 36 7.13 -18.67 6.91
C ASP A 36 6.97 -20.21 7.06
N GLY A 37 6.26 -20.83 6.13
CA GLY A 37 5.95 -22.27 6.18
C GLY A 37 4.54 -22.57 6.69
N LYS A 38 3.89 -21.59 7.34
CA LYS A 38 2.47 -21.70 7.70
C LYS A 38 1.60 -21.31 6.51
N PRO A 39 0.45 -21.98 6.30
CA PRO A 39 -0.42 -21.65 5.17
C PRO A 39 -1.11 -20.31 5.37
N ALA A 40 -1.17 -19.48 4.31
CA ALA A 40 -1.97 -18.25 4.31
C ALA A 40 -3.47 -18.60 4.48
N PRO A 41 -4.27 -17.77 5.17
CA PRO A 41 -3.93 -16.43 5.67
C PRO A 41 -3.34 -16.42 7.09
N HIS A 42 -3.05 -17.57 7.68
CA HIS A 42 -2.62 -17.71 9.08
C HIS A 42 -1.09 -17.85 9.24
N CYS A 43 -0.34 -17.33 8.28
CA CYS A 43 1.12 -17.18 8.38
C CYS A 43 1.49 -15.94 9.20
N ASP A 44 2.69 -15.94 9.77
CA ASP A 44 3.20 -14.80 10.53
C ASP A 44 4.08 -13.87 9.69
N TRP A 45 4.60 -14.39 8.59
CA TRP A 45 5.38 -13.63 7.61
C TRP A 45 5.02 -14.07 6.20
N VAL A 46 5.02 -13.11 5.28
CA VAL A 46 4.72 -13.38 3.87
C VAL A 46 5.50 -12.43 2.97
N LEU A 47 5.96 -12.96 1.84
CA LEU A 47 6.50 -12.16 0.74
C LEU A 47 5.44 -12.07 -0.35
N LEU A 48 5.07 -10.84 -0.69
CA LEU A 48 4.08 -10.53 -1.73
C LEU A 48 4.77 -9.93 -2.95
N THR A 49 4.23 -10.21 -4.13
CA THR A 49 4.72 -9.65 -5.39
C THR A 49 3.59 -9.06 -6.22
N LEU A 50 3.89 -7.97 -6.91
CA LEU A 50 2.98 -7.33 -7.87
C LEU A 50 3.83 -6.71 -8.98
N ASN A 51 3.70 -7.22 -10.22
CA ASN A 51 4.45 -6.73 -11.37
C ASN A 51 5.96 -6.63 -11.12
N GLY A 52 6.53 -7.61 -10.44
CA GLY A 52 7.95 -7.63 -10.09
C GLY A 52 8.34 -6.82 -8.85
N LEU A 53 7.40 -6.09 -8.27
CA LEU A 53 7.61 -5.39 -6.99
C LEU A 53 7.44 -6.37 -5.83
N GLN A 54 8.21 -6.17 -4.78
CA GLN A 54 8.16 -7.01 -3.58
C GLN A 54 7.72 -6.20 -2.37
N LEU A 55 6.92 -6.84 -1.50
CA LEU A 55 6.47 -6.29 -0.24
C LEU A 55 6.38 -7.43 0.77
N MET A 56 6.96 -7.25 1.95
CA MET A 56 6.86 -8.22 3.03
C MET A 56 5.87 -7.74 4.09
N LEU A 57 5.09 -8.67 4.63
CA LEU A 57 4.24 -8.43 5.80
C LEU A 57 4.69 -9.36 6.92
N ASN A 58 4.72 -8.85 8.14
CA ASN A 58 5.02 -9.63 9.32
C ASN A 58 4.05 -9.25 10.44
N THR A 59 3.58 -10.22 11.21
CA THR A 59 2.68 -9.93 12.34
C THR A 59 3.41 -9.13 13.41
N ALA A 60 2.77 -8.06 13.88
CA ALA A 60 3.33 -7.19 14.92
C ALA A 60 3.35 -7.86 16.29
N TYR A 61 2.53 -8.88 16.49
CA TYR A 61 2.38 -9.61 17.76
C TYR A 61 2.36 -11.10 17.50
N GLU A 62 2.90 -11.84 18.44
CA GLU A 62 2.65 -13.29 18.52
C GLU A 62 1.15 -13.51 18.75
N ALA A 63 0.60 -14.60 18.19
CA ALA A 63 -0.84 -14.87 18.24
C ALA A 63 -1.40 -14.84 19.67
N GLU A 64 -0.63 -15.36 20.63
CA GLU A 64 -1.01 -15.43 22.04
C GLU A 64 -0.97 -14.07 22.75
N HIS A 65 -0.22 -13.12 22.22
CA HIS A 65 0.00 -11.81 22.83
C HIS A 65 -0.70 -10.66 22.08
N ARG A 66 -1.43 -10.98 21.01
CA ARG A 66 -2.13 -9.97 20.23
C ARG A 66 -3.26 -9.37 21.05
N PRO A 67 -3.29 -8.04 21.24
CA PRO A 67 -4.40 -7.39 21.95
C PRO A 67 -5.71 -7.55 21.18
N ALA A 68 -6.84 -7.36 21.87
CA ALA A 68 -8.17 -7.51 21.26
C ALA A 68 -8.46 -6.47 20.18
N ALA A 69 -7.82 -5.29 20.25
CA ALA A 69 -7.98 -4.21 19.30
C ALA A 69 -6.64 -3.58 18.95
N PRO A 70 -6.49 -3.01 17.73
CA PRO A 70 -5.27 -2.29 17.34
C PRO A 70 -5.01 -1.10 18.25
N ASP A 71 -3.74 -0.81 18.50
CA ASP A 71 -3.32 0.39 19.24
C ASP A 71 -3.41 1.62 18.34
N PRO A 72 -4.28 2.62 18.66
CA PRO A 72 -4.40 3.83 17.85
C PRO A 72 -3.10 4.63 17.73
N LYS A 73 -2.23 4.59 18.74
CA LYS A 73 -0.94 5.28 18.70
C LYS A 73 0.01 4.65 17.68
N ARG A 74 0.00 3.32 17.60
CA ARG A 74 0.78 2.58 16.60
C ARG A 74 0.30 2.93 15.19
N ILE A 75 -1.00 2.91 14.96
CA ILE A 75 -1.60 3.25 13.67
C ILE A 75 -1.24 4.69 13.27
N ALA A 76 -1.39 5.64 14.17
CA ALA A 76 -1.07 7.05 13.92
C ALA A 76 0.42 7.25 13.58
N ALA A 77 1.31 6.49 14.22
CA ALA A 77 2.74 6.59 13.97
C ALA A 77 3.13 6.15 12.55
N HIS A 78 2.33 5.30 11.92
CA HIS A 78 2.59 4.85 10.54
C HIS A 78 2.37 5.94 9.49
N GLU A 79 1.78 7.07 9.84
CA GLU A 79 1.63 8.22 8.94
C GLU A 79 2.97 8.86 8.55
N ASP A 80 4.04 8.58 9.30
CA ASP A 80 5.38 9.07 8.98
C ASP A 80 6.02 8.33 7.79
N ALA A 81 5.42 7.23 7.34
CA ALA A 81 5.93 6.46 6.21
C ALA A 81 4.90 6.38 5.09
N CYS A 82 5.34 6.61 3.86
CA CYS A 82 4.50 6.45 2.68
C CYS A 82 5.23 5.63 1.63
N ILE A 83 4.53 4.67 1.04
CA ILE A 83 5.07 3.86 -0.05
C ILE A 83 4.49 4.39 -1.35
N TYR A 84 5.36 4.81 -2.27
CA TYR A 84 4.99 5.35 -3.58
C TYR A 84 5.12 4.28 -4.65
N PHE A 85 4.05 4.10 -5.41
CA PHE A 85 3.99 3.20 -6.55
C PHE A 85 3.95 4.02 -7.83
N ALA A 86 4.86 3.77 -8.76
CA ALA A 86 4.76 4.33 -10.11
C ALA A 86 3.63 3.62 -10.85
N CYS A 87 2.56 4.34 -11.14
CA CYS A 87 1.32 3.80 -11.68
C CYS A 87 0.88 4.64 -12.90
N PRO A 88 1.14 4.17 -14.13
CA PRO A 88 0.86 4.96 -15.33
C PRO A 88 -0.59 5.38 -15.51
N ASP A 89 -1.55 4.55 -15.08
CA ASP A 89 -2.97 4.88 -15.17
C ASP A 89 -3.58 4.99 -13.77
N VAL A 90 -3.42 6.15 -13.16
CA VAL A 90 -3.91 6.43 -11.81
C VAL A 90 -5.44 6.38 -11.75
N ASP A 91 -6.12 6.83 -12.81
CA ASP A 91 -7.59 6.80 -12.86
C ASP A 91 -8.14 5.36 -12.90
N ALA A 92 -7.48 4.48 -13.65
CA ALA A 92 -7.85 3.06 -13.68
C ALA A 92 -7.63 2.42 -12.30
N ALA A 93 -6.53 2.76 -11.63
CA ALA A 93 -6.29 2.30 -10.25
C ALA A 93 -7.40 2.75 -9.31
N TYR A 94 -7.82 4.00 -9.40
CA TYR A 94 -8.92 4.52 -8.58
C TYR A 94 -10.23 3.77 -8.84
N ARG A 95 -10.59 3.57 -10.11
CA ARG A 95 -11.80 2.79 -10.46
C ARG A 95 -11.73 1.36 -9.93
N HIS A 96 -10.56 0.75 -10.02
CA HIS A 96 -10.34 -0.60 -9.50
C HIS A 96 -10.56 -0.66 -7.98
N LEU A 97 -9.98 0.28 -7.23
CA LEU A 97 -10.15 0.34 -5.78
C LEU A 97 -11.61 0.56 -5.38
N CYS A 98 -12.30 1.47 -6.05
CA CYS A 98 -13.73 1.69 -5.82
C CYS A 98 -14.55 0.43 -6.06
N ALA A 99 -14.27 -0.31 -7.14
CA ALA A 99 -14.94 -1.56 -7.45
C ALA A 99 -14.70 -2.65 -6.40
N LYS A 100 -13.54 -2.60 -5.72
CA LYS A 100 -13.20 -3.51 -4.61
C LYS A 100 -13.70 -3.03 -3.26
N GLY A 101 -14.40 -1.89 -3.20
CA GLY A 101 -14.93 -1.34 -1.95
C GLY A 101 -13.86 -0.70 -1.06
N VAL A 102 -12.70 -0.39 -1.60
CA VAL A 102 -11.62 0.28 -0.86
C VAL A 102 -11.87 1.78 -0.83
N SER A 103 -11.84 2.37 0.36
CA SER A 103 -11.99 3.81 0.53
C SER A 103 -10.68 4.51 0.14
N ALA A 104 -10.77 5.40 -0.85
CA ALA A 104 -9.66 6.22 -1.30
C ALA A 104 -10.18 7.58 -1.73
N ARG A 105 -9.35 8.61 -1.56
CA ARG A 105 -9.69 9.94 -2.09
C ARG A 105 -9.49 9.94 -3.61
N PRO A 106 -10.35 10.65 -4.37
CA PRO A 106 -10.15 10.76 -5.82
C PRO A 106 -8.74 11.29 -6.16
N PRO A 107 -8.16 10.86 -7.29
CA PRO A 107 -6.85 11.35 -7.69
C PRO A 107 -6.82 12.87 -7.83
N ARG A 108 -5.71 13.48 -7.43
CA ARG A 108 -5.48 14.92 -7.51
C ARG A 108 -4.11 15.20 -8.09
N VAL A 109 -4.00 16.31 -8.83
CA VAL A 109 -2.71 16.77 -9.35
C VAL A 109 -2.05 17.66 -8.30
N ALA A 110 -0.88 17.22 -7.84
CA ALA A 110 -0.08 18.00 -6.90
C ALA A 110 0.54 19.23 -7.60
N PRO A 111 0.86 20.29 -6.83
CA PRO A 111 1.47 21.51 -7.42
C PRO A 111 2.73 21.25 -8.24
N TYR A 112 3.47 20.20 -7.91
CA TYR A 112 4.67 19.79 -8.64
C TYR A 112 4.41 18.89 -9.86
N GLY A 113 3.13 18.70 -10.24
CA GLY A 113 2.76 18.06 -11.50
C GLY A 113 2.60 16.56 -11.48
N MET A 114 2.49 15.95 -10.32
CA MET A 114 2.18 14.52 -10.18
C MET A 114 0.69 14.32 -9.90
N LYS A 115 0.06 13.42 -10.64
CA LYS A 115 -1.29 12.96 -10.34
C LYS A 115 -1.19 11.85 -9.31
N GLN A 116 -1.84 12.02 -8.16
CA GLN A 116 -1.66 11.17 -6.99
C GLN A 116 -2.97 10.61 -6.46
N LEU A 117 -2.93 9.35 -6.08
CA LEU A 117 -4.02 8.62 -5.44
C LEU A 117 -3.50 8.09 -4.11
N TYR A 118 -3.98 8.67 -3.01
CA TYR A 118 -3.59 8.27 -1.66
C TYR A 118 -4.64 7.39 -1.00
N LEU A 119 -4.17 6.38 -0.28
CA LEU A 119 -5.01 5.55 0.57
C LEU A 119 -4.19 5.01 1.73
N LYS A 120 -4.88 4.53 2.76
CA LYS A 120 -4.25 3.87 3.90
C LYS A 120 -4.56 2.38 3.89
N ASP A 121 -3.57 1.58 4.30
CA ASP A 121 -3.79 0.17 4.52
C ASP A 121 -4.49 -0.09 5.88
N PRO A 122 -4.84 -1.34 6.22
CA PRO A 122 -5.51 -1.63 7.49
C PRO A 122 -4.73 -1.23 8.75
N ASP A 123 -3.40 -1.10 8.65
CA ASP A 123 -2.54 -0.70 9.77
C ASP A 123 -2.19 0.78 9.78
N GLY A 124 -2.79 1.57 8.88
CA GLY A 124 -2.55 3.01 8.81
C GLY A 124 -1.33 3.41 7.99
N TYR A 125 -0.64 2.48 7.34
CA TYR A 125 0.43 2.82 6.42
C TYR A 125 -0.13 3.52 5.19
N GLU A 126 0.51 4.62 4.80
CA GLU A 126 0.07 5.39 3.64
C GLU A 126 0.67 4.85 2.35
N LEU A 127 -0.18 4.69 1.34
CA LEU A 127 0.21 4.27 0.00
C LEU A 127 -0.17 5.39 -0.98
N CYS A 128 0.70 5.62 -1.97
CA CYS A 128 0.45 6.59 -3.02
C CYS A 128 0.72 5.96 -4.38
N PHE A 129 -0.29 5.93 -5.23
CA PHE A 129 -0.15 5.56 -6.63
C PHE A 129 -0.07 6.84 -7.43
N GLN A 130 1.02 7.05 -8.18
CA GLN A 130 1.25 8.32 -8.85
C GLN A 130 1.87 8.16 -10.23
N TRP A 131 1.61 9.16 -11.06
CA TRP A 131 2.24 9.32 -12.36
C TRP A 131 2.28 10.79 -12.74
N LYS A 132 3.19 11.13 -13.64
CA LYS A 132 3.27 12.50 -14.15
C LYS A 132 1.96 12.89 -14.81
N ALA A 133 1.36 13.99 -14.36
CA ALA A 133 0.13 14.52 -14.95
C ALA A 133 0.39 15.05 -16.37
N SER A 134 -0.60 14.91 -17.25
CA SER A 134 -0.57 15.53 -18.57
C SER A 134 -0.65 17.06 -18.46
N GLU A 135 -0.31 17.76 -19.55
CA GLU A 135 -0.46 19.22 -19.58
C GLU A 135 -1.91 19.64 -19.38
N GLU A 136 -2.86 18.90 -19.95
CA GLU A 136 -4.30 19.17 -19.78
C GLU A 136 -4.73 19.00 -18.32
N GLU A 137 -4.33 17.91 -17.68
CA GLU A 137 -4.61 17.66 -16.28
C GLU A 137 -4.02 18.75 -15.37
N ARG A 138 -2.83 19.22 -15.67
CA ARG A 138 -2.18 20.33 -14.95
C ARG A 138 -2.96 21.64 -15.09
N LYS A 139 -3.45 21.93 -16.30
CA LYS A 139 -4.25 23.14 -16.58
C LYS A 139 -5.58 23.10 -15.86
N GLU A 140 -6.25 21.94 -15.86
CA GLU A 140 -7.53 21.77 -15.18
C GLU A 140 -7.38 21.93 -13.67
N SER A 141 -6.33 21.36 -13.08
CA SER A 141 -6.09 21.44 -11.63
C SER A 141 -5.87 22.86 -11.14
N LYS A 142 -5.34 23.77 -11.99
CA LYS A 142 -5.14 25.18 -11.66
C LYS A 142 -6.42 26.00 -11.71
N LYS A 143 -7.49 25.49 -12.32
CA LYS A 143 -8.81 26.15 -12.41
C LYS A 143 -9.71 25.80 -11.25
N GLU A 144 -9.41 24.75 -10.47
CA GLU A 144 -10.15 24.40 -9.28
C GLU A 144 -9.79 25.33 -8.12
N PRO A 145 -10.80 25.88 -7.41
CA PRO A 145 -10.55 26.78 -6.27
C PRO A 145 -9.91 26.06 -5.08
#